data_931cb57a2a3d78fc3c61d788aea0dd15
#
_entry.id   931cb57a2a3d78fc3c61d788aea0dd15
#
_cell.length_a   1.000
_cell.length_b   1.000
_cell.length_c   1.000
_cell.angle_alpha   90.00
_cell.angle_beta   90.00
_cell.angle_gamma   90.00
#
_symmetry.space_group_name_H-M   'P 1'
#
loop_
_entity.id
_entity.type
_entity.pdbx_description
1 polymer ?
#
loop_
_entity_poly.entity_id
_entity_poly.type
_entity_poly.pdbx_seq_one_letter_code
_entity_poly.pdbx_strand_id
1 'polypeptide(L)'
;MLLALAVIGYEVTESPGNQIFGKTVVRGPTNQRVVALTYDDGPNPPYTNRILSVLRQERVRATFFVVGRAVVAYPGVVRQEVNEGNAIGNHTWSHGHLVLYDERGVRQTLERTDRAIYAAAGIHTRIMRPPFGARDWLVLREARKLRYVPVMWSVPLPRDWDYPTAHVIASRVLRYVGDGSIIVLHDGNRGIVCEGPHVSPRLCDRNADVGATRLIVQALKQKGYRFVTIPELLRLQGRATHTAYHASE
;
A
#
# COMPACT_ATOMS: atom_id res chain seq x y z
N MET A 1 7.51 -30.87 -12.84
CA MET A 1 8.62 -30.42 -11.99
C MET A 1 8.79 -28.88 -11.98
N LEU A 2 8.94 -28.22 -13.12
CA LEU A 2 9.10 -26.75 -13.21
C LEU A 2 7.91 -25.97 -12.63
N LEU A 3 6.67 -26.39 -12.89
CA LEU A 3 5.46 -25.73 -12.36
C LEU A 3 5.40 -25.82 -10.82
N ALA A 4 5.75 -26.99 -10.27
CA ALA A 4 5.79 -27.18 -8.81
C ALA A 4 6.85 -26.29 -8.15
N LEU A 5 8.02 -26.12 -8.75
CA LEU A 5 9.06 -25.24 -8.27
C LEU A 5 8.64 -23.76 -8.33
N ALA A 6 7.92 -23.35 -9.37
CA ALA A 6 7.40 -21.99 -9.51
C ALA A 6 6.33 -21.69 -8.45
N VAL A 7 5.42 -22.63 -8.17
CA VAL A 7 4.42 -22.50 -7.10
C VAL A 7 5.07 -22.42 -5.73
N ILE A 8 6.06 -23.27 -5.46
CA ILE A 8 6.80 -23.21 -4.19
C ILE A 8 7.55 -21.86 -4.08
N GLY A 9 8.18 -21.40 -5.14
CA GLY A 9 8.84 -20.11 -5.16
C GLY A 9 7.88 -18.95 -4.83
N TYR A 10 6.70 -18.93 -5.44
CA TYR A 10 5.65 -17.95 -5.15
C TYR A 10 5.19 -18.01 -3.68
N GLU A 11 4.82 -19.20 -3.18
CA GLU A 11 4.36 -19.37 -1.80
C GLU A 11 5.41 -18.94 -0.79
N VAL A 12 6.68 -19.18 -1.08
CA VAL A 12 7.79 -18.83 -0.20
C VAL A 12 8.08 -17.32 -0.23
N THR A 13 8.08 -16.68 -1.40
CA THR A 13 8.54 -15.29 -1.54
C THR A 13 7.43 -14.25 -1.54
N GLU A 14 6.22 -14.58 -2.01
CA GLU A 14 5.15 -13.60 -2.27
C GLU A 14 3.93 -13.77 -1.37
N SER A 15 3.66 -14.99 -0.84
CA SER A 15 2.51 -15.20 0.04
C SER A 15 2.56 -14.27 1.26
N PRO A 16 1.55 -13.40 1.47
CA PRO A 16 1.61 -12.34 2.49
C PRO A 16 1.78 -12.87 3.91
N GLY A 17 1.22 -14.04 4.20
CA GLY A 17 1.28 -14.68 5.52
C GLY A 17 2.61 -15.36 5.84
N ASN A 18 3.46 -15.60 4.85
CA ASN A 18 4.72 -16.30 5.06
C ASN A 18 5.72 -15.43 5.85
N GLN A 19 6.29 -15.97 6.90
CA GLN A 19 7.25 -15.29 7.79
C GLN A 19 8.64 -15.98 7.80
N ILE A 20 8.91 -16.87 6.84
CA ILE A 20 10.15 -17.67 6.80
C ILE A 20 11.40 -16.80 6.71
N PHE A 21 11.35 -15.69 5.99
CA PHE A 21 12.46 -14.74 5.83
C PHE A 21 12.52 -13.69 6.93
N GLY A 22 11.53 -13.65 7.81
CA GLY A 22 11.45 -12.72 8.92
C GLY A 22 10.08 -12.09 9.08
N LYS A 23 9.90 -11.40 10.22
CA LYS A 23 8.61 -10.82 10.60
C LYS A 23 8.20 -9.67 9.68
N THR A 24 6.97 -9.73 9.18
CA THR A 24 6.26 -8.65 8.50
C THR A 24 4.92 -8.40 9.19
N VAL A 25 4.31 -7.24 8.94
CA VAL A 25 2.98 -6.92 9.49
C VAL A 25 1.94 -7.37 8.48
N VAL A 26 1.14 -8.36 8.85
CA VAL A 26 0.09 -8.94 8.00
C VAL A 26 -1.30 -8.51 8.46
N ARG A 27 -1.47 -8.27 9.76
CA ARG A 27 -2.75 -7.95 10.39
C ARG A 27 -2.52 -7.13 11.65
N GLY A 28 -3.50 -6.33 12.04
CA GLY A 28 -3.55 -5.59 13.30
C GLY A 28 -4.11 -6.42 14.46
N PRO A 29 -4.52 -5.76 15.56
CA PRO A 29 -5.12 -6.44 16.72
C PRO A 29 -6.46 -7.08 16.33
N THR A 30 -6.69 -8.32 16.79
CA THR A 30 -7.89 -9.11 16.47
C THR A 30 -8.99 -9.01 17.55
N ASN A 31 -8.74 -8.24 18.59
CA ASN A 31 -9.69 -7.95 19.66
C ASN A 31 -10.34 -6.56 19.54
N GLN A 32 -10.14 -5.88 18.42
CA GLN A 32 -10.71 -4.56 18.14
C GLN A 32 -11.29 -4.54 16.72
N ARG A 33 -12.48 -3.98 16.56
CA ARG A 33 -13.10 -3.76 15.25
C ARG A 33 -12.43 -2.61 14.49
N VAL A 34 -11.18 -2.81 14.12
CA VAL A 34 -10.40 -1.88 13.29
C VAL A 34 -10.01 -2.55 11.99
N VAL A 35 -9.92 -1.76 10.94
CA VAL A 35 -9.38 -2.17 9.63
C VAL A 35 -8.47 -1.08 9.08
N ALA A 36 -7.43 -1.47 8.35
CA ALA A 36 -6.62 -0.56 7.57
C ALA A 36 -6.92 -0.74 6.09
N LEU A 37 -7.44 0.32 5.45
CA LEU A 37 -7.58 0.39 4.01
C LEU A 37 -6.29 0.94 3.43
N THR A 38 -5.73 0.24 2.45
CA THR A 38 -4.45 0.63 1.84
C THR A 38 -4.54 0.61 0.32
N TYR A 39 -3.78 1.49 -0.33
CA TYR A 39 -3.68 1.62 -1.77
C TYR A 39 -2.23 1.50 -2.19
N ASP A 40 -1.97 0.78 -3.27
CA ASP A 40 -0.65 0.58 -3.83
C ASP A 40 -0.55 1.22 -5.23
N ASP A 41 0.68 1.46 -5.69
CA ASP A 41 1.05 1.85 -7.06
C ASP A 41 0.87 3.33 -7.43
N GLY A 42 0.18 4.12 -6.64
CA GLY A 42 -0.04 5.54 -6.90
C GLY A 42 1.19 6.44 -6.64
N PRO A 43 0.98 7.77 -6.70
CA PRO A 43 -0.27 8.43 -7.09
C PRO A 43 -0.60 8.34 -8.58
N ASN A 44 -1.88 8.37 -8.91
CA ASN A 44 -2.39 8.31 -10.28
C ASN A 44 -3.62 9.24 -10.45
N PRO A 45 -3.43 10.54 -10.67
CA PRO A 45 -4.54 11.44 -10.93
C PRO A 45 -5.23 11.09 -12.27
N PRO A 46 -6.57 11.26 -12.37
CA PRO A 46 -7.46 11.85 -11.36
C PRO A 46 -7.99 10.82 -10.34
N TYR A 47 -7.58 9.54 -10.42
CA TYR A 47 -8.21 8.46 -9.64
C TYR A 47 -7.84 8.54 -8.16
N THR A 48 -6.57 8.78 -7.82
CA THR A 48 -6.15 9.02 -6.43
C THR A 48 -6.94 10.17 -5.81
N ASN A 49 -7.12 11.29 -6.53
CA ASN A 49 -7.92 12.43 -6.04
C ASN A 49 -9.39 12.07 -5.82
N ARG A 50 -9.98 11.21 -6.68
CA ARG A 50 -11.35 10.72 -6.51
C ARG A 50 -11.48 9.80 -5.29
N ILE A 51 -10.50 8.92 -5.06
CA ILE A 51 -10.42 8.09 -3.86
C ILE A 51 -10.33 8.98 -2.62
N LEU A 52 -9.44 9.98 -2.60
CA LEU A 52 -9.32 10.96 -1.51
C LEU A 52 -10.66 11.68 -1.26
N SER A 53 -11.37 12.04 -2.32
CA SER A 53 -12.71 12.65 -2.18
C SER A 53 -13.70 11.70 -1.49
N VAL A 54 -13.70 10.42 -1.83
CA VAL A 54 -14.54 9.40 -1.14
C VAL A 54 -14.14 9.27 0.32
N LEU A 55 -12.84 9.13 0.62
CA LEU A 55 -12.34 9.00 2.00
C LEU A 55 -12.74 10.19 2.87
N ARG A 56 -12.62 11.42 2.33
CA ARG A 56 -13.03 12.66 3.01
C ARG A 56 -14.54 12.70 3.26
N GLN A 57 -15.37 12.38 2.25
CA GLN A 57 -16.83 12.32 2.38
C GLN A 57 -17.25 11.31 3.45
N GLU A 58 -16.61 10.18 3.48
CA GLU A 58 -16.85 9.11 4.46
C GLU A 58 -16.15 9.36 5.82
N ARG A 59 -15.34 10.41 5.95
CA ARG A 59 -14.56 10.75 7.16
C ARG A 59 -13.69 9.59 7.64
N VAL A 60 -13.03 8.92 6.72
CA VAL A 60 -12.07 7.84 7.00
C VAL A 60 -10.70 8.18 6.42
N ARG A 61 -9.67 7.57 6.99
CA ARG A 61 -8.28 7.72 6.52
C ARG A 61 -7.76 6.37 6.05
N ALA A 62 -6.80 6.42 5.14
CA ALA A 62 -6.17 5.26 4.53
C ALA A 62 -4.63 5.39 4.57
N THR A 63 -3.95 4.38 4.03
CA THR A 63 -2.50 4.43 3.80
C THR A 63 -2.22 4.19 2.33
N PHE A 64 -1.41 5.05 1.72
CA PHE A 64 -1.00 4.95 0.32
C PHE A 64 0.47 4.51 0.26
N PHE A 65 0.73 3.36 -0.36
CA PHE A 65 2.09 2.89 -0.65
C PHE A 65 2.47 3.38 -2.05
N VAL A 66 3.21 4.48 -2.07
CA VAL A 66 3.48 5.25 -3.29
C VAL A 66 4.75 4.79 -3.99
N VAL A 67 4.73 4.80 -5.33
CA VAL A 67 5.88 4.50 -6.19
C VAL A 67 6.64 5.79 -6.48
N GLY A 68 7.95 5.81 -6.20
CA GLY A 68 8.76 7.02 -6.19
C GLY A 68 8.73 7.82 -7.50
N ARG A 69 8.73 7.16 -8.67
CA ARG A 69 8.61 7.87 -9.95
C ARG A 69 7.25 8.56 -10.14
N ALA A 70 6.16 7.99 -9.63
CA ALA A 70 4.85 8.62 -9.64
C ALA A 70 4.78 9.79 -8.65
N VAL A 71 5.45 9.68 -7.50
CA VAL A 71 5.59 10.79 -6.54
C VAL A 71 6.24 12.01 -7.20
N VAL A 72 7.33 11.79 -7.98
CA VAL A 72 8.00 12.88 -8.70
C VAL A 72 7.11 13.48 -9.77
N ALA A 73 6.32 12.68 -10.46
CA ALA A 73 5.40 13.16 -11.49
C ALA A 73 4.21 13.95 -10.89
N TYR A 74 3.72 13.53 -9.72
CA TYR A 74 2.50 14.08 -9.11
C TYR A 74 2.69 14.50 -7.63
N PRO A 75 3.67 15.35 -7.31
CA PRO A 75 4.00 15.68 -5.92
C PRO A 75 2.85 16.39 -5.18
N GLY A 76 2.00 17.11 -5.92
CA GLY A 76 0.82 17.78 -5.36
C GLY A 76 -0.23 16.80 -4.84
N VAL A 77 -0.34 15.61 -5.44
CA VAL A 77 -1.28 14.57 -4.98
C VAL A 77 -0.79 13.96 -3.68
N VAL A 78 0.52 13.65 -3.57
CA VAL A 78 1.10 13.14 -2.31
C VAL A 78 0.95 14.15 -1.17
N ARG A 79 1.15 15.44 -1.46
CA ARG A 79 0.90 16.50 -0.47
C ARG A 79 -0.57 16.55 -0.03
N GLN A 80 -1.50 16.34 -0.96
CA GLN A 80 -2.93 16.26 -0.64
C GLN A 80 -3.23 15.05 0.26
N GLU A 81 -2.68 13.86 -0.06
CA GLU A 81 -2.82 12.65 0.77
C GLU A 81 -2.43 12.94 2.23
N VAL A 82 -1.26 13.56 2.44
CA VAL A 82 -0.74 13.90 3.77
C VAL A 82 -1.61 14.96 4.46
N ASN A 83 -1.98 16.03 3.76
CA ASN A 83 -2.78 17.12 4.33
C ASN A 83 -4.17 16.66 4.74
N GLU A 84 -4.72 15.64 4.09
CA GLU A 84 -6.00 15.02 4.46
C GLU A 84 -5.85 13.95 5.56
N GLY A 85 -4.65 13.81 6.16
CA GLY A 85 -4.37 12.94 7.30
C GLY A 85 -4.17 11.46 6.94
N ASN A 86 -4.01 11.14 5.66
CA ASN A 86 -3.64 9.79 5.25
C ASN A 86 -2.16 9.52 5.52
N ALA A 87 -1.79 8.26 5.65
CA ALA A 87 -0.40 7.86 5.82
C ALA A 87 0.24 7.49 4.48
N ILE A 88 1.54 7.76 4.35
CA ILE A 88 2.33 7.38 3.18
C ILE A 88 3.26 6.23 3.55
N GLY A 89 3.32 5.21 2.69
CA GLY A 89 4.29 4.12 2.71
C GLY A 89 5.15 4.10 1.45
N ASN A 90 6.30 3.48 1.54
CA ASN A 90 7.25 3.34 0.43
C ASN A 90 6.93 2.08 -0.37
N HIS A 91 6.66 2.21 -1.68
CA HIS A 91 6.42 1.11 -2.60
C HIS A 91 7.52 0.97 -3.67
N THR A 92 8.76 1.30 -3.30
CA THR A 92 9.95 1.33 -4.16
C THR A 92 9.93 2.44 -5.22
N TRP A 93 11.05 2.58 -5.94
CA TRP A 93 11.17 3.64 -6.95
C TRP A 93 10.36 3.39 -8.21
N SER A 94 10.35 2.13 -8.70
CA SER A 94 9.78 1.77 -10.00
C SER A 94 8.97 0.49 -9.99
N HIS A 95 8.50 0.06 -8.81
CA HIS A 95 7.75 -1.18 -8.63
C HIS A 95 8.55 -2.42 -9.10
N GLY A 96 9.87 -2.44 -8.89
CA GLY A 96 10.72 -3.57 -9.27
C GLY A 96 10.57 -4.76 -8.32
N HIS A 97 10.80 -5.96 -8.83
CA HIS A 97 10.74 -7.20 -8.07
C HIS A 97 11.98 -7.33 -7.18
N LEU A 98 11.88 -6.96 -5.90
CA LEU A 98 13.01 -6.73 -5.00
C LEU A 98 13.91 -7.95 -4.78
N VAL A 99 13.39 -9.16 -4.89
CA VAL A 99 14.18 -10.39 -4.75
C VAL A 99 15.20 -10.60 -5.90
N LEU A 100 15.11 -9.80 -6.96
CA LEU A 100 16.07 -9.77 -8.06
C LEU A 100 17.16 -8.71 -7.87
N TYR A 101 17.12 -7.95 -6.77
CA TYR A 101 18.05 -6.86 -6.51
C TYR A 101 19.15 -7.32 -5.53
N ASP A 102 20.34 -6.76 -5.70
CA ASP A 102 21.39 -6.85 -4.69
C ASP A 102 21.13 -5.90 -3.51
N GLU A 103 21.94 -5.97 -2.47
CA GLU A 103 21.81 -5.13 -1.27
C GLU A 103 21.78 -3.64 -1.60
N ARG A 104 22.65 -3.22 -2.51
CA ARG A 104 22.74 -1.82 -2.95
C ARG A 104 21.48 -1.39 -3.68
N GLY A 105 20.96 -2.22 -4.57
CA GLY A 105 19.75 -1.96 -5.34
C GLY A 105 18.53 -1.83 -4.42
N VAL A 106 18.37 -2.72 -3.44
CA VAL A 106 17.28 -2.62 -2.45
C VAL A 106 17.38 -1.30 -1.67
N ARG A 107 18.56 -0.94 -1.16
CA ARG A 107 18.73 0.33 -0.44
C ARG A 107 18.43 1.53 -1.33
N GLN A 108 19.02 1.59 -2.50
CA GLN A 108 18.88 2.73 -3.42
C GLN A 108 17.43 3.00 -3.82
N THR A 109 16.64 1.94 -4.11
CA THR A 109 15.24 2.11 -4.50
C THR A 109 14.40 2.66 -3.35
N LEU A 110 14.64 2.20 -2.11
CA LEU A 110 13.92 2.67 -0.92
C LEU A 110 14.31 4.11 -0.54
N GLU A 111 15.59 4.41 -0.48
CA GLU A 111 16.09 5.75 -0.14
C GLU A 111 15.69 6.79 -1.20
N ARG A 112 15.76 6.44 -2.48
CA ARG A 112 15.35 7.35 -3.56
C ARG A 112 13.86 7.70 -3.46
N THR A 113 13.02 6.72 -3.14
CA THR A 113 11.59 6.92 -2.94
C THR A 113 11.32 7.79 -1.73
N ASP A 114 12.00 7.55 -0.60
CA ASP A 114 11.84 8.37 0.61
C ASP A 114 12.24 9.83 0.37
N ARG A 115 13.34 10.07 -0.37
CA ARG A 115 13.72 11.43 -0.78
C ARG A 115 12.65 12.10 -1.65
N ALA A 116 12.00 11.36 -2.56
CA ALA A 116 10.92 11.91 -3.37
C ALA A 116 9.67 12.24 -2.51
N ILE A 117 9.32 11.38 -1.57
CA ILE A 117 8.23 11.63 -0.60
C ILE A 117 8.53 12.88 0.23
N TYR A 118 9.76 12.99 0.74
CA TYR A 118 10.18 14.17 1.51
C TYR A 118 10.10 15.44 0.67
N ALA A 119 10.61 15.43 -0.55
CA ALA A 119 10.54 16.57 -1.45
C ALA A 119 9.10 16.99 -1.80
N ALA A 120 8.17 16.02 -1.91
CA ALA A 120 6.77 16.27 -2.23
C ALA A 120 5.96 16.80 -1.03
N ALA A 121 6.16 16.23 0.16
CA ALA A 121 5.27 16.43 1.31
C ALA A 121 5.97 16.76 2.64
N GLY A 122 7.29 16.88 2.67
CA GLY A 122 8.06 17.24 3.87
C GLY A 122 8.12 16.16 4.95
N ILE A 123 7.78 14.91 4.62
CA ILE A 123 7.76 13.80 5.58
C ILE A 123 8.68 12.66 5.16
N HIS A 124 9.19 11.92 6.13
CA HIS A 124 9.82 10.62 5.94
C HIS A 124 8.87 9.51 6.35
N THR A 125 8.85 8.39 5.61
CA THR A 125 8.06 7.22 6.01
C THR A 125 8.94 6.11 6.60
N ARG A 126 8.34 5.33 7.52
CA ARG A 126 8.99 4.15 8.14
C ARG A 126 8.22 2.86 7.89
N ILE A 127 7.25 2.90 6.98
CA ILE A 127 6.54 1.72 6.52
C ILE A 127 6.81 1.51 5.03
N MET A 128 6.97 0.27 4.63
CA MET A 128 7.11 -0.08 3.21
C MET A 128 6.30 -1.32 2.89
N ARG A 129 5.92 -1.45 1.64
CA ARG A 129 5.36 -2.68 1.10
C ARG A 129 6.20 -3.09 -0.11
N PRO A 130 6.76 -4.31 -0.12
CA PRO A 130 7.46 -4.79 -1.30
C PRO A 130 6.47 -5.01 -2.44
N PRO A 131 6.80 -4.57 -3.68
CA PRO A 131 6.00 -4.90 -4.87
C PRO A 131 5.73 -6.40 -4.97
N PHE A 132 4.51 -6.78 -5.39
CA PHE A 132 4.04 -8.17 -5.46
C PHE A 132 4.01 -8.91 -4.10
N GLY A 133 4.36 -8.25 -3.01
CA GLY A 133 4.68 -8.90 -1.74
C GLY A 133 6.02 -9.63 -1.75
N ALA A 134 6.78 -9.53 -2.84
CA ALA A 134 8.01 -10.29 -3.08
C ALA A 134 9.13 -9.87 -2.13
N ARG A 135 9.55 -10.82 -1.28
CA ARG A 135 10.57 -10.61 -0.28
C ARG A 135 11.36 -11.88 0.02
N ASP A 136 12.59 -11.69 0.39
CA ASP A 136 13.48 -12.68 0.92
C ASP A 136 14.21 -12.15 2.16
N TRP A 137 15.15 -12.91 2.68
CA TRP A 137 15.97 -12.49 3.81
C TRP A 137 16.76 -11.20 3.53
N LEU A 138 17.32 -11.04 2.32
CA LEU A 138 18.09 -9.86 1.92
C LEU A 138 17.20 -8.60 1.93
N VAL A 139 16.05 -8.66 1.27
CA VAL A 139 15.08 -7.54 1.20
C VAL A 139 14.67 -7.09 2.60
N LEU A 140 14.29 -8.05 3.47
CA LEU A 140 13.84 -7.72 4.82
C LEU A 140 14.97 -7.21 5.72
N ARG A 141 16.19 -7.70 5.53
CA ARG A 141 17.38 -7.20 6.24
C ARG A 141 17.67 -5.75 5.88
N GLU A 142 17.72 -5.43 4.58
CA GLU A 142 18.03 -4.07 4.12
C GLU A 142 16.90 -3.08 4.48
N ALA A 143 15.64 -3.48 4.38
CA ALA A 143 14.52 -2.69 4.85
C ALA A 143 14.65 -2.33 6.35
N ARG A 144 15.03 -3.31 7.19
CA ARG A 144 15.24 -3.07 8.64
C ARG A 144 16.44 -2.18 8.92
N LYS A 145 17.55 -2.30 8.19
CA LYS A 145 18.71 -1.39 8.32
C LYS A 145 18.29 0.07 8.08
N LEU A 146 17.37 0.29 7.15
CA LEU A 146 16.77 1.59 6.87
C LEU A 146 15.59 1.94 7.81
N ARG A 147 15.37 1.13 8.86
CA ARG A 147 14.29 1.31 9.86
C ARG A 147 12.88 1.23 9.27
N TYR A 148 12.70 0.53 8.16
CA TYR A 148 11.37 0.24 7.62
C TYR A 148 10.70 -0.92 8.34
N VAL A 149 9.39 -0.80 8.54
CA VAL A 149 8.48 -1.89 8.92
C VAL A 149 7.83 -2.41 7.63
N PRO A 150 8.14 -3.66 7.20
CA PRO A 150 7.48 -4.26 6.05
C PRO A 150 6.03 -4.62 6.38
N VAL A 151 5.11 -4.13 5.54
CA VAL A 151 3.66 -4.29 5.72
C VAL A 151 3.09 -5.07 4.55
N MET A 152 2.42 -6.16 4.86
CA MET A 152 1.70 -7.01 3.91
C MET A 152 0.19 -6.75 4.03
N TRP A 153 -0.63 -7.76 3.78
CA TRP A 153 -2.09 -7.72 3.87
C TRP A 153 -2.65 -9.03 4.41
N SER A 154 -3.87 -9.01 4.88
CA SER A 154 -4.57 -10.18 5.43
C SER A 154 -5.85 -10.56 4.69
N VAL A 155 -6.37 -9.67 3.85
CA VAL A 155 -7.51 -9.95 2.98
C VAL A 155 -6.96 -10.40 1.64
N PRO A 156 -7.41 -11.54 1.06
CA PRO A 156 -7.01 -11.94 -0.28
C PRO A 156 -7.19 -10.81 -1.28
N LEU A 157 -6.22 -10.63 -2.18
CA LEU A 157 -6.26 -9.56 -3.18
C LEU A 157 -7.54 -9.66 -4.02
N PRO A 158 -8.30 -8.58 -4.18
CA PRO A 158 -9.56 -8.61 -4.92
C PRO A 158 -9.38 -8.66 -6.44
N ARG A 159 -8.11 -8.68 -6.92
CA ARG A 159 -7.75 -8.69 -8.34
C ARG A 159 -8.41 -7.53 -9.10
N ASP A 160 -8.33 -6.35 -8.52
CA ASP A 160 -8.83 -5.08 -9.05
C ASP A 160 -8.13 -4.68 -10.35
N TRP A 161 -6.89 -5.13 -10.56
CA TRP A 161 -6.15 -4.97 -11.81
C TRP A 161 -6.70 -5.76 -13.01
N ASP A 162 -7.59 -6.72 -12.81
CA ASP A 162 -8.28 -7.47 -13.88
C ASP A 162 -9.52 -6.74 -14.40
N TYR A 163 -9.71 -5.48 -14.01
CA TYR A 163 -10.82 -4.60 -14.39
C TYR A 163 -12.22 -5.14 -14.05
N PRO A 164 -12.44 -5.71 -12.86
CA PRO A 164 -13.77 -6.09 -12.41
C PRO A 164 -14.60 -4.84 -12.09
N THR A 165 -15.91 -5.02 -11.89
CA THR A 165 -16.74 -3.92 -11.41
C THR A 165 -16.47 -3.59 -9.94
N ALA A 166 -16.83 -2.38 -9.51
CA ALA A 166 -16.72 -1.95 -8.11
C ALA A 166 -17.42 -2.91 -7.14
N HIS A 167 -18.59 -3.43 -7.51
CA HIS A 167 -19.34 -4.41 -6.69
C HIS A 167 -18.58 -5.74 -6.56
N VAL A 168 -17.93 -6.22 -7.61
CA VAL A 168 -17.13 -7.44 -7.57
C VAL A 168 -15.93 -7.25 -6.64
N ILE A 169 -15.21 -6.13 -6.75
CA ILE A 169 -14.10 -5.80 -5.85
C ILE A 169 -14.59 -5.78 -4.41
N ALA A 170 -15.64 -5.00 -4.14
CA ALA A 170 -16.18 -4.86 -2.79
C ALA A 170 -16.64 -6.20 -2.20
N SER A 171 -17.33 -7.04 -2.98
CA SER A 171 -17.79 -8.36 -2.51
C SER A 171 -16.64 -9.29 -2.17
N ARG A 172 -15.57 -9.28 -2.96
CA ARG A 172 -14.37 -10.09 -2.70
C ARG A 172 -13.68 -9.66 -1.40
N VAL A 173 -13.56 -8.36 -1.16
CA VAL A 173 -12.98 -7.82 0.08
C VAL A 173 -13.88 -8.16 1.28
N LEU A 174 -15.17 -7.84 1.22
CA LEU A 174 -16.10 -7.99 2.33
C LEU A 174 -16.33 -9.44 2.77
N ARG A 175 -16.02 -10.41 1.92
CA ARG A 175 -16.08 -11.85 2.24
C ARG A 175 -15.05 -12.27 3.28
N TYR A 176 -13.86 -11.66 3.28
CA TYR A 176 -12.71 -12.11 4.06
C TYR A 176 -12.24 -11.11 5.12
N VAL A 177 -12.82 -9.90 5.14
CA VAL A 177 -12.44 -8.90 6.12
C VAL A 177 -12.89 -9.29 7.52
N GLY A 178 -12.02 -9.07 8.50
CA GLY A 178 -12.27 -9.27 9.92
C GLY A 178 -11.46 -8.30 10.76
N ASP A 179 -11.50 -8.44 12.06
CA ASP A 179 -10.83 -7.55 13.01
C ASP A 179 -9.33 -7.48 12.74
N GLY A 180 -8.79 -6.26 12.72
CA GLY A 180 -7.39 -5.99 12.42
C GLY A 180 -6.98 -6.19 10.96
N SER A 181 -7.92 -6.42 10.03
CA SER A 181 -7.57 -6.66 8.62
C SER A 181 -6.85 -5.49 7.98
N ILE A 182 -5.87 -5.82 7.14
CA ILE A 182 -5.22 -4.92 6.19
C ILE A 182 -5.75 -5.28 4.80
N ILE A 183 -6.44 -4.32 4.18
CA ILE A 183 -7.08 -4.43 2.87
C ILE A 183 -6.19 -3.74 1.85
N VAL A 184 -5.94 -4.37 0.70
CA VAL A 184 -5.21 -3.77 -0.42
C VAL A 184 -6.14 -3.56 -1.61
N LEU A 185 -6.14 -2.34 -2.11
CA LEU A 185 -6.63 -1.91 -3.42
C LEU A 185 -5.49 -1.21 -4.14
N HIS A 186 -5.71 -0.81 -5.40
CA HIS A 186 -4.72 -0.07 -6.16
C HIS A 186 -5.30 1.26 -6.64
N ASP A 187 -4.61 2.36 -6.35
CA ASP A 187 -4.94 3.68 -6.92
C ASP A 187 -4.11 4.00 -8.16
N GLY A 188 -3.03 3.22 -8.40
CA GLY A 188 -2.18 3.30 -9.58
C GLY A 188 -2.01 1.98 -10.32
N ASN A 189 -1.01 1.93 -11.18
CA ASN A 189 -0.55 0.73 -11.86
C ASN A 189 0.97 0.75 -11.95
N ARG A 190 1.63 0.09 -10.99
CA ARG A 190 3.10 -0.04 -10.91
C ARG A 190 3.84 1.29 -11.06
N GLY A 191 3.25 2.40 -10.60
CA GLY A 191 3.79 3.75 -10.73
C GLY A 191 3.90 4.24 -12.18
N ILE A 192 3.11 3.73 -13.11
CA ILE A 192 3.02 4.28 -14.46
C ILE A 192 2.55 5.73 -14.36
N VAL A 193 3.31 6.63 -14.97
CA VAL A 193 2.89 8.02 -15.13
C VAL A 193 1.90 8.06 -16.28
N CYS A 194 0.65 8.39 -15.97
CA CYS A 194 -0.48 8.27 -16.88
C CYS A 194 -0.65 9.51 -17.78
N GLU A 195 0.46 10.03 -18.28
CA GLU A 195 0.52 11.16 -19.20
C GLU A 195 1.26 10.79 -20.48
N GLY A 196 0.82 11.37 -21.59
CA GLY A 196 1.45 11.18 -22.89
C GLY A 196 0.75 10.18 -23.82
N PRO A 197 1.06 10.26 -25.13
CA PRO A 197 0.31 9.58 -26.19
C PRO A 197 0.53 8.05 -26.24
N HIS A 198 1.54 7.55 -25.55
CA HIS A 198 1.90 6.12 -25.58
C HIS A 198 1.36 5.30 -24.40
N VAL A 199 0.67 5.95 -23.46
CA VAL A 199 0.09 5.26 -22.31
C VAL A 199 -1.37 4.93 -22.60
N SER A 200 -1.71 3.64 -22.61
CA SER A 200 -3.10 3.23 -22.77
C SER A 200 -3.95 3.74 -21.60
N PRO A 201 -5.05 4.48 -21.86
CA PRO A 201 -5.95 4.94 -20.81
C PRO A 201 -6.47 3.82 -19.92
N ARG A 202 -6.64 2.62 -20.49
CA ARG A 202 -7.10 1.44 -19.73
C ARG A 202 -6.11 1.04 -18.62
N LEU A 203 -4.80 1.17 -18.84
CA LEU A 203 -3.80 0.83 -17.83
C LEU A 203 -3.88 1.75 -16.61
N CYS A 204 -4.40 2.95 -16.81
CA CYS A 204 -4.51 3.97 -15.77
C CYS A 204 -5.88 3.99 -15.10
N ASP A 205 -6.89 3.35 -15.68
CA ASP A 205 -8.26 3.41 -15.17
C ASP A 205 -8.42 2.68 -13.83
N ARG A 206 -8.85 3.44 -12.81
CA ARG A 206 -9.14 2.98 -11.45
C ARG A 206 -10.56 3.41 -10.99
N ASN A 207 -11.48 3.66 -11.95
CA ASN A 207 -12.86 4.02 -11.61
C ASN A 207 -13.54 2.95 -10.75
N ALA A 208 -13.26 1.67 -11.02
CA ALA A 208 -13.81 0.58 -10.24
C ALA A 208 -13.32 0.61 -8.78
N ASP A 209 -12.05 0.97 -8.56
CA ASP A 209 -11.47 1.10 -7.22
C ASP A 209 -12.07 2.28 -6.46
N VAL A 210 -12.33 3.39 -7.12
CA VAL A 210 -13.06 4.55 -6.54
C VAL A 210 -14.44 4.13 -6.06
N GLY A 211 -15.20 3.41 -6.89
CA GLY A 211 -16.52 2.89 -6.53
C GLY A 211 -16.47 1.85 -5.41
N ALA A 212 -15.52 0.92 -5.49
CA ALA A 212 -15.32 -0.13 -4.49
C ALA A 212 -14.93 0.46 -3.13
N THR A 213 -14.10 1.50 -3.10
CA THR A 213 -13.76 2.24 -1.88
C THR A 213 -15.01 2.68 -1.14
N ARG A 214 -15.94 3.34 -1.81
CA ARG A 214 -17.21 3.78 -1.20
C ARG A 214 -18.02 2.61 -0.64
N LEU A 215 -18.22 1.56 -1.44
CA LEU A 215 -19.00 0.39 -1.04
C LEU A 215 -18.39 -0.32 0.17
N ILE A 216 -17.06 -0.53 0.18
CA ILE A 216 -16.33 -1.17 1.27
C ILE A 216 -16.43 -0.33 2.55
N VAL A 217 -16.18 0.97 2.45
CA VAL A 217 -16.19 1.86 3.61
C VAL A 217 -17.58 1.90 4.24
N GLN A 218 -18.63 2.08 3.44
CA GLN A 218 -20.01 2.12 3.94
C GLN A 218 -20.43 0.81 4.60
N ALA A 219 -20.15 -0.33 3.96
CA ALA A 219 -20.49 -1.64 4.51
C ALA A 219 -19.75 -1.95 5.83
N LEU A 220 -18.48 -1.59 5.93
CA LEU A 220 -17.71 -1.85 7.15
C LEU A 220 -18.06 -0.89 8.27
N LYS A 221 -18.40 0.38 7.99
CA LYS A 221 -18.94 1.31 8.99
C LYS A 221 -20.27 0.80 9.56
N GLN A 222 -21.17 0.30 8.72
CA GLN A 222 -22.42 -0.33 9.17
C GLN A 222 -22.19 -1.53 10.09
N LYS A 223 -21.09 -2.27 9.87
CA LYS A 223 -20.67 -3.37 10.74
C LYS A 223 -19.91 -2.92 12.00
N GLY A 224 -19.77 -1.61 12.22
CA GLY A 224 -19.10 -1.04 13.40
C GLY A 224 -17.56 -1.02 13.30
N TYR A 225 -16.96 -1.19 12.12
CA TYR A 225 -15.52 -1.07 11.95
C TYR A 225 -15.05 0.39 11.95
N ARG A 226 -13.95 0.64 12.65
CA ARG A 226 -13.22 1.89 12.60
C ARG A 226 -12.03 1.75 11.62
N PHE A 227 -11.89 2.70 10.72
CA PHE A 227 -10.77 2.78 9.80
C PHE A 227 -9.57 3.46 10.46
N VAL A 228 -8.40 2.84 10.34
CA VAL A 228 -7.14 3.35 10.87
C VAL A 228 -6.06 3.29 9.80
N THR A 229 -5.09 4.20 9.86
CA THR A 229 -3.88 4.11 9.04
C THR A 229 -2.95 3.00 9.54
N ILE A 230 -2.02 2.55 8.72
CA ILE A 230 -1.03 1.53 9.15
C ILE A 230 -0.23 1.99 10.37
N PRO A 231 0.30 3.24 10.46
CA PRO A 231 0.95 3.69 11.69
C PRO A 231 0.04 3.63 12.92
N GLU A 232 -1.24 3.96 12.79
CA GLU A 232 -2.21 3.82 13.90
C GLU A 232 -2.44 2.35 14.27
N LEU A 233 -2.58 1.47 13.28
CA LEU A 233 -2.74 0.03 13.49
C LEU A 233 -1.55 -0.56 14.27
N LEU A 234 -0.32 -0.15 13.94
CA LEU A 234 0.89 -0.57 14.62
C LEU A 234 0.94 -0.08 16.07
N ARG A 235 0.52 1.15 16.34
CA ARG A 235 0.41 1.67 17.72
C ARG A 235 -0.59 0.85 18.56
N LEU A 236 -1.73 0.47 17.98
CA LEU A 236 -2.72 -0.38 18.66
C LEU A 236 -2.19 -1.78 18.99
N GLN A 237 -1.16 -2.24 18.28
CA GLN A 237 -0.48 -3.51 18.60
C GLN A 237 0.62 -3.39 19.66
N GLY A 238 0.82 -2.20 20.23
CA GLY A 238 1.96 -1.94 21.15
C GLY A 238 3.32 -1.96 20.44
N ARG A 239 3.34 -1.92 19.11
CA ARG A 239 4.56 -1.77 18.31
C ARG A 239 4.87 -0.29 18.18
N ALA A 240 5.84 0.18 18.96
CA ALA A 240 6.33 1.54 18.80
C ALA A 240 6.93 1.69 17.40
N THR A 241 6.20 2.34 16.51
CA THR A 241 6.83 2.95 15.36
C THR A 241 7.44 4.26 15.87
N HIS A 242 8.76 4.36 15.85
CA HIS A 242 9.42 5.66 15.88
C HIS A 242 9.09 6.38 14.56
N THR A 243 7.82 6.68 14.37
CA THR A 243 7.33 7.52 13.30
C THR A 243 7.33 8.93 13.88
N ALA A 244 8.51 9.53 13.96
CA ALA A 244 8.60 10.96 14.09
C ALA A 244 8.10 11.56 12.78
N TYR A 245 6.84 11.96 12.74
CA TYR A 245 6.40 13.06 11.93
C TYR A 245 7.01 14.31 12.60
N HIS A 246 8.28 14.56 12.36
CA HIS A 246 8.86 15.84 12.68
C HIS A 246 8.56 16.74 11.49
N ALA A 247 7.50 17.57 11.62
CA ALA A 247 7.53 18.87 11.04
C ALA A 247 8.75 19.57 11.67
N SER A 248 9.74 19.89 10.85
CA SER A 248 10.84 20.75 11.25
C SER A 248 10.26 22.13 11.61
N GLU A 249 10.46 22.53 12.86
CA GLU A 249 10.43 23.94 13.23
C GLU A 249 11.40 24.74 12.38
#